data_013c00aaedaa70ff306339c3fc43ce52
#
_entry.id   013c00aaedaa70ff306339c3fc43ce52
#
_cell.length_a   1.000
_cell.length_b   1.000
_cell.length_c   1.000
_cell.angle_alpha   90.00
_cell.angle_beta   90.00
_cell.angle_gamma   90.00
#
_symmetry.space_group_name_H-M   'P 1'
#
loop_
_entity.id
_entity.type
_entity.pdbx_description
1 polymer ?
#
loop_
_entity_poly.entity_id
_entity_poly.type
_entity_poly.pdbx_seq_one_letter_code
_entity_poly.pdbx_strand_id
1 'polypeptide(L)'
;MVFNPSLSIAGEITSPFGWRIHPISGEWSFHSGVDIGYDAGTPIGALMDGVVFYSGVYEGYGNCVLLEHSSGDYTLYAHFERLAVRDGDNVSCGDIIGYVGSTGVSTGPHLHLEWWHDSEYMDPLGLIDRQKVCNSL
;
A
#
# COMPACT_ATOMS: atom_id res chain seq x y z
N MET A 1 18.86 -12.35 -2.43
CA MET A 1 17.67 -11.82 -3.11
C MET A 1 16.57 -11.55 -2.12
N VAL A 2 16.02 -10.36 -2.14
CA VAL A 2 14.87 -10.02 -1.32
C VAL A 2 13.61 -10.36 -2.11
N PHE A 3 12.72 -11.12 -1.51
CA PHE A 3 11.48 -11.51 -2.13
C PHE A 3 10.31 -10.94 -1.33
N ASN A 4 9.38 -10.27 -2.01
CA ASN A 4 8.19 -9.72 -1.38
C ASN A 4 6.95 -10.48 -1.87
N PRO A 5 6.60 -11.59 -1.22
CA PRO A 5 5.45 -12.40 -1.63
C PRO A 5 4.12 -11.66 -1.46
N SER A 6 4.09 -10.65 -0.60
CA SER A 6 2.86 -9.90 -0.32
C SER A 6 2.34 -9.15 -1.54
N LEU A 7 3.22 -8.69 -2.40
CA LEU A 7 2.87 -7.93 -3.59
C LEU A 7 3.13 -8.71 -4.87
N SER A 8 3.22 -10.04 -4.74
CA SER A 8 3.33 -10.93 -5.89
C SER A 8 2.02 -10.91 -6.68
N ILE A 9 2.07 -11.56 -7.83
CA ILE A 9 0.91 -11.67 -8.72
C ILE A 9 -0.30 -12.37 -8.12
N ALA A 10 -0.18 -12.91 -6.89
CA ALA A 10 -1.32 -13.51 -6.20
C ALA A 10 -2.40 -12.50 -5.83
N GLY A 11 -2.03 -11.24 -5.67
CA GLY A 11 -2.99 -10.18 -5.41
C GLY A 11 -3.68 -9.75 -6.70
N GLU A 12 -4.97 -9.50 -6.62
CA GLU A 12 -5.79 -9.11 -7.77
C GLU A 12 -6.19 -7.65 -7.65
N ILE A 13 -5.99 -6.86 -8.72
CA ILE A 13 -6.42 -5.48 -8.75
C ILE A 13 -7.94 -5.45 -8.80
N THR A 14 -8.55 -4.94 -7.72
CA THR A 14 -10.00 -4.84 -7.61
C THR A 14 -10.52 -3.45 -7.92
N SER A 15 -9.67 -2.42 -7.82
CA SER A 15 -10.05 -1.06 -8.17
C SER A 15 -8.81 -0.28 -8.62
N PRO A 16 -8.78 0.21 -9.86
CA PRO A 16 -7.60 0.88 -10.40
C PRO A 16 -7.47 2.33 -9.93
N PHE A 17 -6.27 2.86 -10.10
CA PHE A 17 -5.96 4.26 -9.86
C PHE A 17 -6.65 5.13 -10.90
N GLY A 18 -7.07 6.32 -10.48
CA GLY A 18 -7.58 7.35 -11.36
C GLY A 18 -9.10 7.52 -11.28
N TRP A 19 -9.67 8.18 -12.27
CA TRP A 19 -11.11 8.45 -12.30
C TRP A 19 -11.88 7.17 -12.58
N ARG A 20 -12.87 6.89 -11.76
CA ARG A 20 -13.70 5.70 -11.88
C ARG A 20 -15.06 5.93 -11.22
N ILE A 21 -15.99 5.01 -11.49
CA ILE A 21 -17.27 5.02 -10.78
C ILE A 21 -17.06 4.37 -9.41
N HIS A 22 -17.36 5.13 -8.35
CA HIS A 22 -17.18 4.64 -6.99
C HIS A 22 -18.08 3.44 -6.72
N PRO A 23 -17.54 2.33 -6.20
CA PRO A 23 -18.31 1.09 -6.03
C PRO A 23 -19.47 1.20 -5.02
N ILE A 24 -19.39 2.15 -4.09
CA ILE A 24 -20.43 2.34 -3.08
C ILE A 24 -21.45 3.40 -3.53
N SER A 25 -20.99 4.58 -3.95
CA SER A 25 -21.86 5.69 -4.30
C SER A 25 -22.39 5.65 -5.72
N GLY A 26 -21.73 4.93 -6.63
CA GLY A 26 -22.07 4.91 -8.05
C GLY A 26 -21.71 6.16 -8.83
N GLU A 27 -20.98 7.09 -8.20
CA GLU A 27 -20.60 8.36 -8.81
C GLU A 27 -19.17 8.32 -9.35
N TRP A 28 -18.89 9.16 -10.36
CA TRP A 28 -17.53 9.40 -10.79
C TRP A 28 -16.70 9.97 -9.64
N SER A 29 -15.58 9.37 -9.34
CA SER A 29 -14.65 9.90 -8.34
C SER A 29 -13.23 9.51 -8.70
N PHE A 30 -12.28 10.30 -8.19
CA PHE A 30 -10.86 10.02 -8.34
C PHE A 30 -10.42 9.03 -7.27
N HIS A 31 -9.82 7.92 -7.68
CA HIS A 31 -9.23 6.95 -6.77
C HIS A 31 -7.74 7.25 -6.65
N SER A 32 -7.30 7.66 -5.46
CA SER A 32 -5.94 8.15 -5.21
C SER A 32 -4.87 7.06 -5.17
N GLY A 33 -5.28 5.81 -5.23
CA GLY A 33 -4.38 4.67 -5.21
C GLY A 33 -4.97 3.49 -5.94
N VAL A 34 -4.40 2.32 -5.72
CA VAL A 34 -4.91 1.08 -6.29
C VAL A 34 -5.33 0.16 -5.15
N ASP A 35 -6.47 -0.53 -5.32
CA ASP A 35 -6.91 -1.54 -4.37
C ASP A 35 -6.54 -2.92 -4.92
N ILE A 36 -5.92 -3.72 -4.07
CA ILE A 36 -5.47 -5.06 -4.41
C ILE A 36 -6.12 -6.05 -3.45
N GLY A 37 -6.89 -6.98 -3.99
CA GLY A 37 -7.56 -8.00 -3.18
C GLY A 37 -6.57 -9.04 -2.67
N TYR A 38 -6.56 -9.23 -1.36
CA TYR A 38 -5.80 -10.28 -0.68
C TYR A 38 -6.67 -10.83 0.43
N ASP A 39 -6.40 -12.05 0.85
CA ASP A 39 -7.06 -12.62 2.03
C ASP A 39 -6.65 -11.85 3.28
N ALA A 40 -7.56 -11.73 4.23
CA ALA A 40 -7.25 -11.13 5.53
C ALA A 40 -6.08 -11.88 6.18
N GLY A 41 -5.17 -11.12 6.78
CA GLY A 41 -3.97 -11.68 7.40
C GLY A 41 -2.78 -11.84 6.47
N THR A 42 -2.92 -11.57 5.17
CA THR A 42 -1.79 -11.64 4.24
C THR A 42 -0.74 -10.60 4.63
N PRO A 43 0.53 -11.01 4.80
CA PRO A 43 1.58 -10.05 5.14
C PRO A 43 1.94 -9.18 3.93
N ILE A 44 2.13 -7.89 4.19
CA ILE A 44 2.50 -6.93 3.16
C ILE A 44 3.90 -6.40 3.46
N GLY A 45 4.76 -6.47 2.47
CA GLY A 45 6.12 -5.94 2.55
C GLY A 45 6.24 -4.55 1.96
N ALA A 46 7.23 -3.81 2.43
CA ALA A 46 7.56 -2.49 1.88
C ALA A 46 7.99 -2.62 0.43
N LEU A 47 7.51 -1.71 -0.41
CA LEU A 47 7.88 -1.70 -1.84
C LEU A 47 9.30 -1.22 -2.09
N MET A 48 9.81 -0.39 -1.20
CA MET A 48 11.15 0.21 -1.29
C MET A 48 11.71 0.42 0.10
N ASP A 49 13.03 0.58 0.19
CA ASP A 49 13.69 0.99 1.41
C ASP A 49 13.16 2.35 1.86
N GLY A 50 12.99 2.54 3.14
CA GLY A 50 12.54 3.82 3.65
C GLY A 50 12.47 3.88 5.16
N VAL A 51 11.84 4.92 5.65
CA VAL A 51 11.59 5.17 7.07
C VAL A 51 10.10 5.29 7.28
N VAL A 52 9.59 4.69 8.35
CA VAL A 52 8.18 4.80 8.70
C VAL A 52 7.90 6.23 9.17
N PHE A 53 7.21 6.99 8.33
CA PHE A 53 6.81 8.35 8.65
C PHE A 53 5.61 8.35 9.60
N TYR A 54 4.67 7.43 9.38
CA TYR A 54 3.50 7.25 10.25
C TYR A 54 3.04 5.80 10.23
N SER A 55 2.71 5.29 11.41
CA SER A 55 2.11 3.96 11.56
C SER A 55 1.02 4.05 12.61
N GLY A 56 -0.23 3.83 12.23
CA GLY A 56 -1.36 3.94 13.14
C GLY A 56 -2.68 4.09 12.41
N VAL A 57 -3.69 4.51 13.16
CA VAL A 57 -5.04 4.74 12.62
C VAL A 57 -5.10 6.13 12.01
N TYR A 58 -5.61 6.21 10.79
CA TYR A 58 -5.89 7.48 10.15
C TYR A 58 -7.27 7.43 9.52
N GLU A 59 -7.96 8.57 9.55
CA GLU A 59 -9.35 8.69 9.12
C GLU A 59 -9.57 8.15 7.71
N GLY A 60 -10.51 7.23 7.55
CA GLY A 60 -10.84 6.61 6.27
C GLY A 60 -9.92 5.45 5.90
N TYR A 61 -8.64 5.53 6.22
CA TYR A 61 -7.66 4.49 5.89
C TYR A 61 -7.64 3.33 6.89
N GLY A 62 -8.19 3.54 8.10
CA GLY A 62 -8.04 2.57 9.17
C GLY A 62 -6.59 2.48 9.62
N ASN A 63 -6.13 1.28 9.94
CA ASN A 63 -4.72 1.08 10.25
C ASN A 63 -3.89 1.20 8.98
N CYS A 64 -2.93 2.11 8.99
CA CYS A 64 -2.11 2.39 7.81
C CYS A 64 -0.65 2.62 8.16
N VAL A 65 0.20 2.48 7.15
CA VAL A 65 1.63 2.78 7.23
C VAL A 65 1.99 3.72 6.08
N LEU A 66 2.65 4.82 6.41
CA LEU A 66 3.19 5.76 5.42
C LEU A 66 4.70 5.69 5.50
N LEU A 67 5.34 5.31 4.40
CA LEU A 67 6.79 5.24 4.30
C LEU A 67 7.32 6.44 3.54
N GLU A 68 8.41 7.00 4.04
CA GLU A 68 9.19 8.03 3.34
C GLU A 68 10.42 7.38 2.74
N HIS A 69 10.65 7.65 1.47
CA HIS A 69 11.77 7.07 0.71
C HIS A 69 12.82 8.15 0.39
N SER A 70 14.06 7.72 0.20
CA SER A 70 15.19 8.66 -0.03
C SER A 70 15.06 9.47 -1.32
N SER A 71 14.26 9.01 -2.25
CA SER A 71 13.99 9.71 -3.51
C SER A 71 13.00 10.87 -3.37
N GLY A 72 12.46 11.09 -2.17
CA GLY A 72 11.40 12.07 -1.94
C GLY A 72 10.01 11.52 -2.22
N ASP A 73 9.92 10.23 -2.49
CA ASP A 73 8.65 9.54 -2.69
C ASP A 73 8.09 9.07 -1.35
N TYR A 74 6.75 8.89 -1.32
CA TYR A 74 6.05 8.28 -0.20
C TYR A 74 5.18 7.15 -0.72
N THR A 75 5.04 6.09 0.06
CA THR A 75 4.09 5.03 -0.23
C THR A 75 3.19 4.81 0.99
N LEU A 76 1.90 4.71 0.75
CA LEU A 76 0.89 4.53 1.78
C LEU A 76 0.21 3.17 1.60
N TYR A 77 0.09 2.46 2.71
CA TYR A 77 -0.50 1.11 2.76
C TYR A 77 -1.62 1.13 3.79
N ALA A 78 -2.84 0.86 3.39
CA ALA A 78 -4.01 1.08 4.24
C ALA A 78 -4.89 -0.17 4.41
N HIS A 79 -5.81 -0.06 5.38
CA HIS A 79 -6.81 -1.07 5.76
C HIS A 79 -6.22 -2.33 6.38
N PHE A 80 -5.05 -2.19 7.03
CA PHE A 80 -4.45 -3.31 7.75
C PHE A 80 -5.29 -3.71 8.95
N GLU A 81 -5.32 -5.00 9.26
CA GLU A 81 -5.89 -5.45 10.53
C GLU A 81 -4.86 -5.33 11.64
N ARG A 82 -3.56 -5.39 11.32
CA ARG A 82 -2.47 -5.33 12.30
C ARG A 82 -1.25 -4.69 11.67
N LEU A 83 -0.57 -3.85 12.43
CA LEU A 83 0.65 -3.17 12.00
C LEU A 83 1.87 -3.89 12.57
N ALA A 84 2.96 -3.92 11.82
CA ALA A 84 4.20 -4.60 12.21
C ALA A 84 5.37 -3.64 12.46
N VAL A 85 5.17 -2.35 12.24
CA VAL A 85 6.20 -1.32 12.37
C VAL A 85 5.68 -0.12 13.15
N ARG A 86 6.60 0.73 13.59
CA ARG A 86 6.30 1.96 14.35
C ARG A 86 6.93 3.16 13.67
N ASP A 87 6.42 4.35 14.02
CA ASP A 87 6.98 5.62 13.55
C ASP A 87 8.49 5.62 13.80
N GLY A 88 9.25 6.02 12.79
CA GLY A 88 10.70 6.12 12.87
C GLY A 88 11.47 4.86 12.54
N ASP A 89 10.82 3.73 12.41
CA ASP A 89 11.53 2.49 12.06
C ASP A 89 12.13 2.59 10.65
N ASN A 90 13.33 2.03 10.49
CA ASN A 90 13.93 1.85 9.18
C ASN A 90 13.46 0.53 8.62
N VAL A 91 13.02 0.52 7.37
CA VAL A 91 12.59 -0.69 6.68
C VAL A 91 13.36 -0.87 5.39
N SER A 92 13.63 -2.12 5.07
CA SER A 92 14.21 -2.50 3.78
C SER A 92 13.10 -3.01 2.87
N CYS A 93 13.31 -2.90 1.58
CA CYS A 93 12.41 -3.46 0.57
C CYS A 93 12.07 -4.91 0.92
N GLY A 94 10.80 -5.23 1.04
CA GLY A 94 10.34 -6.56 1.39
C GLY A 94 10.08 -6.81 2.87
N ASP A 95 10.52 -5.91 3.76
CA ASP A 95 10.22 -6.08 5.19
C ASP A 95 8.71 -6.00 5.43
N ILE A 96 8.19 -6.88 6.27
CA ILE A 96 6.77 -6.90 6.60
C ILE A 96 6.42 -5.65 7.40
N ILE A 97 5.43 -4.89 6.93
CA ILE A 97 4.99 -3.67 7.59
C ILE A 97 3.58 -3.77 8.19
N GLY A 98 2.80 -4.76 7.75
CA GLY A 98 1.46 -4.98 8.27
C GLY A 98 0.80 -6.18 7.61
N TYR A 99 -0.45 -6.41 7.99
CA TYR A 99 -1.22 -7.58 7.53
C TYR A 99 -2.58 -7.10 7.04
N VAL A 100 -2.98 -7.60 5.88
CA VAL A 100 -4.22 -7.18 5.21
C VAL A 100 -5.43 -7.38 6.10
N GLY A 101 -6.30 -6.40 6.11
CA GLY A 101 -7.58 -6.44 6.80
C GLY A 101 -8.61 -5.63 6.03
N SER A 102 -9.58 -5.10 6.78
CA SER A 102 -10.68 -4.31 6.22
C SER A 102 -11.04 -3.15 7.15
N THR A 103 -10.05 -2.63 7.89
CA THR A 103 -10.26 -1.51 8.81
C THR A 103 -10.45 -0.21 8.03
N GLY A 104 -11.10 0.77 8.66
CA GLY A 104 -11.44 2.02 8.00
C GLY A 104 -12.63 1.85 7.05
N VAL A 105 -12.72 2.70 6.04
CA VAL A 105 -13.79 2.64 5.03
C VAL A 105 -13.42 1.59 3.99
N SER A 106 -13.93 0.39 4.17
CA SER A 106 -13.60 -0.75 3.33
C SER A 106 -14.79 -1.71 3.22
N THR A 107 -14.99 -2.29 2.03
CA THR A 107 -16.06 -3.26 1.77
C THR A 107 -15.62 -4.71 1.90
N GLY A 108 -14.34 -4.94 2.19
CA GLY A 108 -13.79 -6.29 2.34
C GLY A 108 -12.28 -6.25 2.39
N PRO A 109 -11.63 -7.40 2.66
CA PRO A 109 -10.16 -7.43 2.79
C PRO A 109 -9.47 -7.03 1.50
N HIS A 110 -8.63 -6.00 1.59
CA HIS A 110 -7.79 -5.56 0.48
C HIS A 110 -6.70 -4.63 0.98
N LEU A 111 -5.68 -4.45 0.17
CA LEU A 111 -4.65 -3.44 0.39
C LEU A 111 -5.02 -2.22 -0.46
N HIS A 112 -5.09 -1.05 0.16
CA HIS A 112 -5.14 0.21 -0.56
C HIS A 112 -3.72 0.78 -0.57
N LEU A 113 -3.17 0.95 -1.76
CA LEU A 113 -1.79 1.38 -1.96
C LEU A 113 -1.77 2.70 -2.68
N GLU A 114 -1.04 3.68 -2.12
CA GLU A 114 -0.81 4.98 -2.77
C GLU A 114 0.68 5.19 -2.98
N TRP A 115 1.01 5.85 -4.06
CA TRP A 115 2.35 6.32 -4.35
C TRP A 115 2.31 7.83 -4.59
N TRP A 116 3.15 8.56 -3.88
CA TRP A 116 3.26 10.00 -3.99
C TRP A 116 4.66 10.36 -4.43
N HIS A 117 4.77 11.22 -5.45
CA HIS A 117 6.02 11.76 -5.93
C HIS A 117 5.87 13.27 -6.06
N ASP A 118 6.76 14.04 -5.42
CA ASP A 118 6.69 15.51 -5.42
C ASP A 118 5.28 16.03 -5.07
N SER A 119 4.68 15.46 -4.03
CA SER A 119 3.35 15.83 -3.53
C SER A 119 2.20 15.53 -4.50
N GLU A 120 2.44 14.72 -5.53
CA GLU A 120 1.41 14.31 -6.48
C GLU A 120 1.15 12.81 -6.37
N TYR A 121 -0.12 12.41 -6.53
CA TYR A 121 -0.47 11.00 -6.63
C TYR A 121 0.06 10.43 -7.95
N MET A 122 0.65 9.26 -7.87
CA MET A 122 1.12 8.51 -9.02
C MET A 122 0.41 7.16 -9.05
N ASP A 123 0.33 6.55 -10.24
CA ASP A 123 -0.26 5.21 -10.36
C ASP A 123 0.68 4.18 -9.73
N PRO A 124 0.28 3.53 -8.61
CA PRO A 124 1.14 2.58 -7.92
C PRO A 124 1.52 1.35 -8.74
N LEU A 125 0.82 1.05 -9.83
CA LEU A 125 1.17 -0.07 -10.70
C LEU A 125 2.59 0.08 -11.25
N GLY A 126 3.05 1.32 -11.46
CA GLY A 126 4.42 1.59 -11.88
C GLY A 126 5.45 1.13 -10.85
N LEU A 127 5.13 1.22 -9.56
CA LEU A 127 5.99 0.73 -8.49
C LEU A 127 5.96 -0.79 -8.36
N ILE A 128 4.80 -1.38 -8.53
CA ILE A 128 4.64 -2.84 -8.44
C ILE A 128 5.51 -3.50 -9.52
N ASP A 129 5.53 -2.94 -10.72
CA ASP A 129 6.42 -3.43 -11.78
C ASP A 129 7.88 -3.28 -11.41
N ARG A 130 8.25 -2.21 -10.69
CA ARG A 130 9.62 -1.99 -10.22
C ARG A 130 10.01 -2.88 -9.06
N GLN A 131 9.07 -3.55 -8.43
CA GLN A 131 9.35 -4.45 -7.32
C GLN A 131 10.38 -5.50 -7.68
N LYS A 132 10.51 -5.82 -8.95
CA LYS A 132 11.54 -6.73 -9.45
C LYS A 132 12.96 -6.29 -9.06
N VAL A 133 13.17 -4.98 -8.90
CA VAL A 133 14.47 -4.44 -8.50
C VAL A 133 14.81 -4.92 -7.09
N CYS A 134 13.84 -4.87 -6.19
CA CYS A 134 13.99 -5.37 -4.82
C CYS A 134 14.36 -6.85 -4.80
N ASN A 135 13.77 -7.62 -5.67
CA ASN A 135 13.98 -9.06 -5.74
C ASN A 135 15.23 -9.48 -6.53
N SER A 136 15.79 -8.58 -7.30
CA SER A 136 16.95 -8.88 -8.14
C SER A 136 18.28 -8.53 -7.48
N LEU A 137 18.24 -7.95 -6.31
CA LEU A 137 19.43 -7.64 -5.55
C LEU A 137 19.91 -8.84 -4.75
#